data_0118d4a94ddb3b684d549a2c028537d7
#
_entry.id   0118d4a94ddb3b684d549a2c028537d7
#
_cell.length_a   1.000
_cell.length_b   1.000
_cell.length_c   1.000
_cell.angle_alpha   90.00
_cell.angle_beta   90.00
_cell.angle_gamma   90.00
#
_symmetry.space_group_name_H-M   'P 1'
#
loop_
_entity.id
_entity.type
_entity.pdbx_description
1 polymer ?
#
loop_
_entity_poly.entity_id
_entity_poly.type
_entity_poly.pdbx_seq_one_letter_code
_entity_poly.pdbx_strand_id
1 'polypeptide(L)'
;MAVWFSTSAVVPALTREWGLSPSGQAWMTMAVQLGFVIGALGSAVLNLADRIPSPRFFSISAFLAAFLTALIPLLSDGPGTAIPLRFLTGLSLAGVYPVGMKIMATWTRENRGWGIGLLVGALTVGSAVPHLANFLGGFKDWRLVLYSAAGLAAAGGLLALLFVREGPYATSAPKFDWGYALRAWRNKEITLANFGYFGHMWELYAVWTWAPVFLAASFDLTGIPGRWSGLAAFAVIGA
;
A
#
# COMPACT_ATOMS: atom_id res chain seq x y z
N MET A 1 0.14 -0.71 -4.88
CA MET A 1 0.59 0.25 -3.83
C MET A 1 0.19 1.71 -4.09
N ALA A 2 0.00 2.15 -5.34
CA ALA A 2 -0.48 3.51 -5.61
C ALA A 2 -1.70 3.91 -4.75
N VAL A 3 -2.68 3.00 -4.58
CA VAL A 3 -3.86 3.22 -3.74
C VAL A 3 -3.53 3.47 -2.25
N TRP A 4 -2.47 2.82 -1.73
CA TRP A 4 -2.06 2.99 -0.33
C TRP A 4 -1.62 4.45 -0.06
N PHE A 5 -0.75 4.98 -0.92
CA PHE A 5 -0.14 6.31 -0.74
C PHE A 5 -0.85 7.43 -1.50
N SER A 6 -1.89 7.14 -2.30
CA SER A 6 -2.62 8.15 -3.07
C SER A 6 -3.15 9.28 -2.20
N THR A 7 -3.67 8.95 -1.03
CA THR A 7 -4.21 9.96 -0.10
C THR A 7 -3.10 10.79 0.54
N SER A 8 -1.96 10.19 0.89
CA SER A 8 -0.83 10.93 1.44
C SER A 8 -0.34 12.02 0.46
N ALA A 9 -0.36 11.73 -0.84
CA ALA A 9 0.00 12.70 -1.87
C ALA A 9 -0.99 13.88 -1.98
N VAL A 10 -2.24 13.71 -1.55
CA VAL A 10 -3.29 14.73 -1.65
C VAL A 10 -3.70 15.35 -0.31
N VAL A 11 -3.15 14.89 0.82
CA VAL A 11 -3.42 15.47 2.15
C VAL A 11 -3.30 16.98 2.18
N PRO A 12 -2.29 17.64 1.56
CA PRO A 12 -2.21 19.10 1.57
C PRO A 12 -3.40 19.78 0.87
N ALA A 13 -3.94 19.16 -0.19
CA ALA A 13 -5.13 19.67 -0.88
C ALA A 13 -6.39 19.45 -0.05
N LEU A 14 -6.56 18.26 0.53
CA LEU A 14 -7.67 17.93 1.43
C LEU A 14 -7.67 18.80 2.68
N THR A 15 -6.50 19.16 3.21
CA THR A 15 -6.38 20.04 4.36
C THR A 15 -6.93 21.44 4.04
N ARG A 16 -6.66 21.93 2.83
CA ARG A 16 -7.19 23.23 2.39
C ARG A 16 -8.69 23.21 2.12
N GLU A 17 -9.20 22.11 1.54
CA GLU A 17 -10.62 22.00 1.16
C GLU A 17 -11.51 21.61 2.35
N TRP A 18 -11.05 20.69 3.21
CA TRP A 18 -11.84 20.14 4.32
C TRP A 18 -11.45 20.70 5.70
N GLY A 19 -10.44 21.58 5.78
CA GLY A 19 -9.97 22.11 7.05
C GLY A 19 -9.42 21.04 8.00
N LEU A 20 -8.67 20.04 7.47
CA LEU A 20 -8.20 18.92 8.29
C LEU A 20 -7.31 19.38 9.43
N SER A 21 -7.65 18.97 10.65
CA SER A 21 -6.76 19.09 11.80
C SER A 21 -5.51 18.21 11.62
N PRO A 22 -4.41 18.46 12.37
CA PRO A 22 -3.22 17.58 12.34
C PRO A 22 -3.56 16.10 12.61
N SER A 23 -4.49 15.84 13.52
CA SER A 23 -5.00 14.50 13.79
C SER A 23 -5.76 13.93 12.58
N GLY A 24 -6.60 14.70 11.92
CA GLY A 24 -7.31 14.31 10.70
C GLY A 24 -6.36 13.92 9.57
N GLN A 25 -5.30 14.69 9.35
CA GLN A 25 -4.24 14.38 8.37
C GLN A 25 -3.56 13.04 8.67
N ALA A 26 -3.21 12.80 9.94
CA ALA A 26 -2.61 11.55 10.38
C ALA A 26 -3.57 10.36 10.14
N TRP A 27 -4.84 10.48 10.50
CA TRP A 27 -5.84 9.44 10.34
C TRP A 27 -6.11 9.09 8.87
N MET A 28 -6.01 10.03 7.93
CA MET A 28 -6.13 9.73 6.50
C MET A 28 -5.09 8.71 6.01
N THR A 29 -3.92 8.67 6.64
CA THR A 29 -2.86 7.69 6.33
C THR A 29 -2.92 6.47 7.27
N MET A 30 -3.10 6.67 8.57
CA MET A 30 -3.10 5.57 9.54
C MET A 30 -4.27 4.59 9.36
N ALA A 31 -5.42 5.07 8.91
CA ALA A 31 -6.60 4.23 8.72
C ALA A 31 -6.34 3.07 7.76
N VAL A 32 -5.65 3.31 6.64
CA VAL A 32 -5.32 2.25 5.68
C VAL A 32 -4.32 1.25 6.28
N GLN A 33 -3.39 1.70 7.10
CA GLN A 33 -2.42 0.83 7.76
C GLN A 33 -3.11 -0.09 8.78
N LEU A 34 -3.98 0.46 9.61
CA LEU A 34 -4.77 -0.32 10.58
C LEU A 34 -5.70 -1.31 9.87
N GLY A 35 -6.38 -0.86 8.82
CA GLY A 35 -7.21 -1.73 7.99
C GLY A 35 -6.41 -2.90 7.41
N PHE A 36 -5.21 -2.64 6.90
CA PHE A 36 -4.32 -3.67 6.38
C PHE A 36 -3.90 -4.68 7.44
N VAL A 37 -3.51 -4.23 8.63
CA VAL A 37 -3.13 -5.13 9.74
C VAL A 37 -4.29 -6.04 10.12
N ILE A 38 -5.47 -5.46 10.31
CA ILE A 38 -6.68 -6.23 10.68
C ILE A 38 -7.07 -7.19 9.54
N GLY A 39 -7.01 -6.74 8.30
CA GLY A 39 -7.26 -7.57 7.13
C GLY A 39 -6.27 -8.73 6.98
N ALA A 40 -4.99 -8.47 7.20
CA ALA A 40 -3.93 -9.49 7.13
C ALA A 40 -4.10 -10.55 8.23
N LEU A 41 -4.37 -10.11 9.46
CA LEU A 41 -4.66 -11.03 10.57
C LEU A 41 -5.93 -11.85 10.29
N GLY A 42 -7.01 -11.21 9.86
CA GLY A 42 -8.25 -11.89 9.49
C GLY A 42 -8.05 -12.90 8.36
N SER A 43 -7.32 -12.51 7.31
CA SER A 43 -6.99 -13.38 6.19
C SER A 43 -6.17 -14.60 6.63
N ALA A 44 -5.20 -14.40 7.53
CA ALA A 44 -4.37 -15.47 8.08
C ALA A 44 -5.18 -16.44 8.95
N VAL A 45 -5.99 -15.92 9.88
CA VAL A 45 -6.83 -16.74 10.77
C VAL A 45 -7.87 -17.54 9.99
N LEU A 46 -8.48 -16.92 8.98
CA LEU A 46 -9.49 -17.57 8.13
C LEU A 46 -8.86 -18.43 7.01
N ASN A 47 -7.54 -18.39 6.85
CA ASN A 47 -6.81 -19.08 5.79
C ASN A 47 -7.34 -18.73 4.38
N LEU A 48 -7.72 -17.47 4.15
CA LEU A 48 -8.37 -17.07 2.91
C LEU A 48 -7.51 -17.30 1.68
N ALA A 49 -6.19 -17.03 1.79
CA ALA A 49 -5.24 -17.22 0.71
C ALA A 49 -5.02 -18.69 0.30
N ASP A 50 -5.49 -19.66 1.11
CA ASP A 50 -5.42 -21.09 0.80
C ASP A 50 -6.78 -21.67 0.41
N ARG A 51 -7.87 -21.00 0.78
CA ARG A 51 -9.23 -21.40 0.41
C ARG A 51 -9.66 -20.89 -0.95
N ILE A 52 -9.11 -19.76 -1.36
CA ILE A 52 -9.41 -19.10 -2.63
C ILE A 52 -8.16 -19.16 -3.51
N PRO A 53 -8.25 -19.51 -4.81
CA PRO A 53 -7.11 -19.46 -5.71
C PRO A 53 -6.42 -18.10 -5.66
N SER A 54 -5.11 -18.09 -5.42
CA SER A 54 -4.36 -16.87 -5.12
C SER A 54 -4.55 -15.75 -6.15
N PRO A 55 -4.56 -16.01 -7.49
CA PRO A 55 -4.81 -14.95 -8.46
C PRO A 55 -6.21 -14.34 -8.36
N ARG A 56 -7.24 -15.16 -8.08
CA ARG A 56 -8.61 -14.67 -7.88
C ARG A 56 -8.74 -13.84 -6.62
N PHE A 57 -8.16 -14.30 -5.52
CA PHE A 57 -8.17 -13.56 -4.26
C PHE A 57 -7.47 -12.22 -4.39
N PHE A 58 -6.31 -12.19 -5.05
CA PHE A 58 -5.59 -10.96 -5.39
C PHE A 58 -6.48 -9.99 -6.19
N SER A 59 -7.10 -10.49 -7.25
CA SER A 59 -7.91 -9.66 -8.16
C SER A 59 -9.15 -9.09 -7.49
N ILE A 60 -9.91 -9.91 -6.74
CA ILE A 60 -11.06 -9.45 -5.96
C ILE A 60 -10.64 -8.36 -4.98
N SER A 61 -9.54 -8.57 -4.26
CA SER A 61 -9.00 -7.62 -3.30
C SER A 61 -8.55 -6.31 -3.96
N ALA A 62 -7.91 -6.39 -5.14
CA ALA A 62 -7.48 -5.23 -5.90
C ALA A 62 -8.68 -4.43 -6.45
N PHE A 63 -9.72 -5.08 -6.97
CA PHE A 63 -10.94 -4.42 -7.42
C PHE A 63 -11.69 -3.77 -6.27
N LEU A 64 -11.79 -4.44 -5.12
CA LEU A 64 -12.42 -3.86 -3.94
C LEU A 64 -11.65 -2.63 -3.44
N ALA A 65 -10.32 -2.69 -3.38
CA ALA A 65 -9.49 -1.55 -3.02
C ALA A 65 -9.64 -0.39 -4.01
N ALA A 66 -9.70 -0.69 -5.31
CA ALA A 66 -9.93 0.30 -6.36
C ALA A 66 -11.29 0.98 -6.21
N PHE A 67 -12.34 0.19 -6.02
CA PHE A 67 -13.71 0.67 -5.83
C PHE A 67 -13.82 1.58 -4.59
N LEU A 68 -13.35 1.11 -3.44
CA LEU A 68 -13.37 1.89 -2.19
C LEU A 68 -12.57 3.20 -2.30
N THR A 69 -11.44 3.18 -3.02
CA THR A 69 -10.67 4.40 -3.27
C THR A 69 -11.42 5.38 -4.18
N ALA A 70 -12.08 4.87 -5.22
CA ALA A 70 -12.89 5.70 -6.12
C ALA A 70 -14.12 6.29 -5.44
N LEU A 71 -14.64 5.65 -4.39
CA LEU A 71 -15.75 6.19 -3.60
C LEU A 71 -15.37 7.42 -2.77
N ILE A 72 -14.10 7.58 -2.41
CA ILE A 72 -13.66 8.74 -1.59
C ILE A 72 -14.01 10.07 -2.30
N PRO A 73 -13.56 10.32 -3.55
CA PRO A 73 -13.91 11.56 -4.23
C PRO A 73 -15.38 11.70 -4.62
N LEU A 74 -16.15 10.60 -4.59
CA LEU A 74 -17.57 10.61 -4.91
C LEU A 74 -18.47 10.91 -3.70
N LEU A 75 -18.09 10.39 -2.52
CA LEU A 75 -18.98 10.36 -1.35
C LEU A 75 -18.44 11.17 -0.17
N SER A 76 -17.18 11.64 -0.23
CA SER A 76 -16.58 12.27 0.94
C SER A 76 -16.49 13.79 0.78
N ASP A 77 -17.22 14.48 1.65
CA ASP A 77 -17.12 15.94 1.83
C ASP A 77 -16.25 16.30 3.06
N GLY A 78 -15.59 15.29 3.65
CA GLY A 78 -14.76 15.46 4.84
C GLY A 78 -14.17 14.16 5.36
N PRO A 79 -13.40 14.23 6.47
CA PRO A 79 -12.70 13.08 7.04
C PRO A 79 -13.65 12.00 7.60
N GLY A 80 -14.88 12.35 7.95
CA GLY A 80 -15.84 11.43 8.57
C GLY A 80 -16.19 10.22 7.70
N THR A 81 -16.32 10.41 6.40
CA THR A 81 -16.58 9.34 5.42
C THR A 81 -15.29 8.82 4.78
N ALA A 82 -14.30 9.69 4.58
CA ALA A 82 -13.05 9.30 3.94
C ALA A 82 -12.21 8.34 4.80
N ILE A 83 -12.12 8.55 6.13
CA ILE A 83 -11.34 7.69 7.03
C ILE A 83 -11.87 6.25 7.06
N PRO A 84 -13.18 5.97 7.24
CA PRO A 84 -13.72 4.62 7.11
C PRO A 84 -13.44 3.97 5.75
N LEU A 85 -13.58 4.69 4.64
CA LEU A 85 -13.25 4.17 3.31
C LEU A 85 -11.76 3.83 3.18
N ARG A 86 -10.88 4.63 3.76
CA ARG A 86 -9.44 4.35 3.84
C ARG A 86 -9.15 3.07 4.64
N PHE A 87 -9.82 2.89 5.77
CA PHE A 87 -9.71 1.67 6.57
C PHE A 87 -10.14 0.43 5.76
N LEU A 88 -11.30 0.48 5.10
CA LEU A 88 -11.79 -0.62 4.25
C LEU A 88 -10.87 -0.87 3.05
N THR A 89 -10.29 0.19 2.48
CA THR A 89 -9.27 0.07 1.43
C THR A 89 -8.07 -0.72 1.94
N GLY A 90 -7.58 -0.40 3.14
CA GLY A 90 -6.47 -1.13 3.78
C GLY A 90 -6.80 -2.60 4.01
N LEU A 91 -7.98 -2.88 4.54
CA LEU A 91 -8.48 -4.24 4.76
C LEU A 91 -8.48 -5.04 3.45
N SER A 92 -8.88 -4.43 2.35
CA SER A 92 -8.87 -5.06 1.02
C SER A 92 -7.44 -5.30 0.52
N LEU A 93 -6.51 -4.36 0.75
CA LEU A 93 -5.10 -4.48 0.33
C LEU A 93 -4.35 -5.63 1.02
N ALA A 94 -4.86 -6.14 2.15
CA ALA A 94 -4.33 -7.33 2.80
C ALA A 94 -4.40 -8.60 1.93
N GLY A 95 -5.33 -8.65 0.96
CA GLY A 95 -5.40 -9.71 -0.05
C GLY A 95 -4.55 -9.43 -1.29
N VAL A 96 -3.81 -8.32 -1.35
CA VAL A 96 -2.97 -7.97 -2.52
C VAL A 96 -1.51 -8.31 -2.27
N TYR A 97 -0.84 -7.63 -1.34
CA TYR A 97 0.61 -7.78 -1.17
C TYR A 97 1.03 -9.16 -0.66
N PRO A 98 0.46 -9.70 0.44
CA PRO A 98 0.82 -11.03 0.92
C PRO A 98 0.51 -12.14 -0.10
N VAL A 99 -0.59 -11.99 -0.82
CA VAL A 99 -0.99 -12.95 -1.87
C VAL A 99 -0.06 -12.84 -3.08
N GLY A 100 0.35 -11.64 -3.47
CA GLY A 100 1.37 -11.43 -4.50
C GLY A 100 2.71 -12.09 -4.15
N MET A 101 3.15 -11.97 -2.90
CA MET A 101 4.32 -12.68 -2.38
C MET A 101 4.16 -14.21 -2.47
N LYS A 102 2.99 -14.72 -2.08
CA LYS A 102 2.67 -16.15 -2.21
C LYS A 102 2.73 -16.61 -3.67
N ILE A 103 2.09 -15.89 -4.59
CA ILE A 103 2.13 -16.21 -6.03
C ILE A 103 3.59 -16.24 -6.51
N MET A 104 4.39 -15.22 -6.22
CA MET A 104 5.80 -15.16 -6.61
C MET A 104 6.59 -16.37 -6.07
N ALA A 105 6.35 -16.75 -4.81
CA ALA A 105 7.01 -17.91 -4.20
C ALA A 105 6.66 -19.23 -4.89
N THR A 106 5.49 -19.34 -5.54
CA THR A 106 5.10 -20.54 -6.30
C THR A 106 5.82 -20.67 -7.65
N TRP A 107 6.39 -19.59 -8.17
CA TRP A 107 7.14 -19.55 -9.42
C TRP A 107 8.65 -19.63 -9.22
N THR A 108 9.14 -19.33 -8.02
CA THR A 108 10.58 -19.23 -7.73
C THR A 108 10.98 -20.26 -6.67
N ARG A 109 11.84 -21.21 -6.99
CA ARG A 109 12.39 -22.19 -6.04
C ARG A 109 13.82 -21.86 -5.62
N GLU A 110 14.72 -21.72 -6.57
CA GLU A 110 16.14 -21.46 -6.33
C GLU A 110 16.47 -19.97 -6.20
N ASN A 111 15.77 -19.12 -6.97
CA ASN A 111 16.00 -17.67 -7.03
C ASN A 111 14.88 -16.87 -6.31
N ARG A 112 14.41 -17.35 -5.16
CA ARG A 112 13.35 -16.69 -4.39
C ARG A 112 13.67 -15.23 -4.04
N GLY A 113 14.93 -14.96 -3.69
CA GLY A 113 15.38 -13.61 -3.36
C GLY A 113 15.21 -12.63 -4.52
N TRP A 114 15.53 -13.05 -5.75
CA TRP A 114 15.33 -12.23 -6.94
C TRP A 114 13.85 -11.95 -7.22
N GLY A 115 13.01 -12.98 -7.15
CA GLY A 115 11.56 -12.81 -7.36
C GLY A 115 10.91 -11.89 -6.32
N ILE A 116 11.27 -12.05 -5.04
CA ILE A 116 10.80 -11.18 -3.96
C ILE A 116 11.34 -9.76 -4.15
N GLY A 117 12.62 -9.61 -4.52
CA GLY A 117 13.23 -8.31 -4.80
C GLY A 117 12.53 -7.56 -5.93
N LEU A 118 12.16 -8.25 -7.02
CA LEU A 118 11.38 -7.66 -8.10
C LEU A 118 10.01 -7.17 -7.63
N LEU A 119 9.32 -7.97 -6.81
CA LEU A 119 8.02 -7.60 -6.26
C LEU A 119 8.13 -6.39 -5.31
N VAL A 120 9.16 -6.36 -4.46
CA VAL A 120 9.43 -5.23 -3.55
C VAL A 120 9.81 -3.99 -4.34
N GLY A 121 10.65 -4.10 -5.37
CA GLY A 121 10.96 -2.98 -6.27
C GLY A 121 9.71 -2.42 -6.96
N ALA A 122 8.84 -3.29 -7.48
CA ALA A 122 7.56 -2.87 -8.04
C ALA A 122 6.65 -2.19 -7.01
N LEU A 123 6.69 -2.65 -5.75
CA LEU A 123 5.98 -2.01 -4.63
C LEU A 123 6.51 -0.60 -4.39
N THR A 124 7.82 -0.43 -4.33
CA THR A 124 8.49 0.86 -4.08
C THR A 124 8.15 1.87 -5.19
N VAL A 125 8.30 1.47 -6.45
CA VAL A 125 7.89 2.30 -7.60
C VAL A 125 6.40 2.64 -7.53
N GLY A 126 5.55 1.66 -7.25
CA GLY A 126 4.10 1.86 -7.11
C GLY A 126 3.73 2.85 -5.99
N SER A 127 4.54 2.91 -4.93
CA SER A 127 4.37 3.86 -3.82
C SER A 127 4.77 5.28 -4.22
N ALA A 128 5.74 5.42 -5.13
CA ALA A 128 6.22 6.70 -5.64
C ALA A 128 5.30 7.32 -6.72
N VAL A 129 4.57 6.50 -7.49
CA VAL A 129 3.72 6.95 -8.62
C VAL A 129 2.78 8.11 -8.29
N PRO A 130 2.09 8.20 -7.13
CA PRO A 130 1.24 9.33 -6.81
C PRO A 130 1.98 10.68 -6.80
N HIS A 131 3.26 10.68 -6.40
CA HIS A 131 4.09 11.89 -6.42
C HIS A 131 4.48 12.31 -7.84
N LEU A 132 4.77 11.33 -8.71
CA LEU A 132 4.98 11.58 -10.14
C LEU A 132 3.71 12.10 -10.81
N ALA A 133 2.56 11.53 -10.51
CA ALA A 133 1.28 12.01 -11.02
C ALA A 133 1.03 13.46 -10.61
N ASN A 134 1.35 13.83 -9.39
CA ASN A 134 1.26 15.20 -8.90
C ASN A 134 2.20 16.16 -9.67
N PHE A 135 3.41 15.73 -9.99
CA PHE A 135 4.35 16.50 -10.82
C PHE A 135 3.85 16.68 -12.26
N LEU A 136 3.45 15.61 -12.93
CA LEU A 136 3.07 15.60 -14.35
C LEU A 136 1.74 16.33 -14.61
N GLY A 137 0.79 16.16 -13.70
CA GLY A 137 -0.56 16.70 -13.88
C GLY A 137 -0.73 18.11 -13.36
N GLY A 138 0.14 18.57 -12.44
CA GLY A 138 -0.15 19.77 -11.66
C GLY A 138 -1.61 19.73 -11.21
N PHE A 139 -2.08 18.54 -10.76
CA PHE A 139 -3.49 18.28 -10.55
C PHE A 139 -4.09 19.35 -9.66
N LYS A 140 -4.80 20.28 -10.28
CA LYS A 140 -5.62 21.26 -9.55
C LYS A 140 -6.71 20.56 -8.74
N ASP A 141 -7.06 19.32 -9.15
CA ASP A 141 -8.08 18.49 -8.52
C ASP A 141 -7.46 17.20 -7.96
N TRP A 142 -7.45 17.08 -6.65
CA TRP A 142 -6.97 15.91 -5.92
C TRP A 142 -7.77 14.63 -6.25
N ARG A 143 -9.01 14.79 -6.72
CA ARG A 143 -9.89 13.67 -7.11
C ARG A 143 -9.28 12.84 -8.24
N LEU A 144 -8.60 13.49 -9.17
CA LEU A 144 -7.93 12.81 -10.29
C LEU A 144 -6.78 11.91 -9.82
N VAL A 145 -6.06 12.27 -8.76
CA VAL A 145 -5.02 11.41 -8.17
C VAL A 145 -5.62 10.13 -7.61
N LEU A 146 -6.75 10.22 -6.91
CA LEU A 146 -7.42 9.05 -6.36
C LEU A 146 -8.04 8.17 -7.46
N TYR A 147 -8.66 8.77 -8.49
CA TYR A 147 -9.19 8.02 -9.62
C TYR A 147 -8.08 7.34 -10.43
N SER A 148 -6.94 8.00 -10.64
CA SER A 148 -5.80 7.37 -11.33
C SER A 148 -5.24 6.19 -10.54
N ALA A 149 -5.09 6.34 -9.22
CA ALA A 149 -4.66 5.24 -8.35
C ALA A 149 -5.65 4.07 -8.35
N ALA A 150 -6.96 4.36 -8.31
CA ALA A 150 -8.01 3.35 -8.40
C ALA A 150 -7.98 2.64 -9.77
N GLY A 151 -7.82 3.38 -10.86
CA GLY A 151 -7.69 2.84 -12.21
C GLY A 151 -6.49 1.91 -12.36
N LEU A 152 -5.32 2.30 -11.82
CA LEU A 152 -4.12 1.45 -11.79
C LEU A 152 -4.33 0.17 -10.97
N ALA A 153 -5.02 0.26 -9.83
CA ALA A 153 -5.34 -0.93 -9.04
C ALA A 153 -6.31 -1.87 -9.74
N ALA A 154 -7.34 -1.33 -10.40
CA ALA A 154 -8.28 -2.10 -11.19
C ALA A 154 -7.59 -2.77 -12.39
N ALA A 155 -6.72 -2.05 -13.11
CA ALA A 155 -5.93 -2.60 -14.20
C ALA A 155 -4.99 -3.73 -13.70
N GLY A 156 -4.31 -3.53 -12.56
CA GLY A 156 -3.48 -4.57 -11.93
C GLY A 156 -4.30 -5.80 -11.53
N GLY A 157 -5.50 -5.61 -10.98
CA GLY A 157 -6.44 -6.69 -10.66
C GLY A 157 -6.89 -7.44 -11.90
N LEU A 158 -7.19 -6.74 -12.99
CA LEU A 158 -7.58 -7.34 -14.27
C LEU A 158 -6.43 -8.15 -14.90
N LEU A 159 -5.23 -7.58 -14.93
CA LEU A 159 -4.04 -8.27 -15.41
C LEU A 159 -3.76 -9.54 -14.61
N ALA A 160 -3.89 -9.48 -13.28
CA ALA A 160 -3.73 -10.64 -12.43
C ALA A 160 -4.79 -11.71 -12.72
N LEU A 161 -6.04 -11.32 -12.91
CA LEU A 161 -7.14 -12.23 -13.22
C LEU A 161 -6.95 -12.96 -14.55
N LEU A 162 -6.46 -12.25 -15.57
CA LEU A 162 -6.37 -12.77 -16.94
C LEU A 162 -5.08 -13.54 -17.20
N PHE A 163 -3.96 -13.10 -16.64
CA PHE A 163 -2.63 -13.59 -17.03
C PHE A 163 -1.87 -14.30 -15.91
N VAL A 164 -2.22 -14.07 -14.63
CA VAL A 164 -1.50 -14.70 -13.53
C VAL A 164 -2.13 -16.05 -13.18
N ARG A 165 -1.26 -17.06 -13.01
CA ARG A 165 -1.63 -18.40 -12.55
C ARG A 165 -0.76 -18.78 -11.36
N GLU A 166 -1.19 -19.74 -10.59
CA GLU A 166 -0.34 -20.37 -9.58
C GLU A 166 0.81 -21.10 -10.25
N GLY A 167 2.00 -20.96 -9.68
CA GLY A 167 3.20 -21.57 -10.24
C GLY A 167 3.29 -23.09 -9.92
N PRO A 168 4.25 -23.80 -10.54
CA PRO A 168 4.41 -25.24 -10.40
C PRO A 168 4.83 -25.68 -8.98
N TYR A 169 5.30 -24.76 -8.15
CA TYR A 169 5.73 -25.04 -6.77
C TYR A 169 4.67 -24.63 -5.74
N ALA A 170 3.40 -24.56 -6.15
CA ALA A 170 2.30 -24.28 -5.24
C ALA A 170 2.17 -25.41 -4.22
N THR A 171 2.21 -25.09 -2.95
CA THR A 171 1.98 -26.01 -1.83
C THR A 171 0.85 -25.47 -0.98
N SER A 172 -0.02 -26.36 -0.48
CA SER A 172 -1.01 -25.96 0.50
C SER A 172 -0.30 -25.54 1.79
N ALA A 173 -0.63 -24.35 2.30
CA ALA A 173 -0.11 -23.95 3.59
C ALA A 173 -0.79 -24.72 4.73
N PRO A 174 -0.07 -25.01 5.82
CA PRO A 174 -0.67 -25.59 7.00
C PRO A 174 -1.74 -24.63 7.57
N LYS A 175 -2.76 -25.19 8.19
CA LYS A 175 -3.79 -24.40 8.88
C LYS A 175 -3.12 -23.49 9.91
N PHE A 176 -3.69 -22.28 10.07
CA PHE A 176 -3.21 -21.35 11.08
C PHE A 176 -3.29 -21.98 12.48
N ASP A 177 -2.18 -21.96 13.21
CA ASP A 177 -2.05 -22.50 14.57
C ASP A 177 -1.47 -21.42 15.49
N TRP A 178 -2.28 -21.00 16.45
CA TRP A 178 -1.87 -20.05 17.49
C TRP A 178 -0.65 -20.54 18.28
N GLY A 179 -0.52 -21.85 18.47
CA GLY A 179 0.64 -22.44 19.16
C GLY A 179 1.95 -22.18 18.43
N TYR A 180 1.94 -22.19 17.09
CA TYR A 180 3.13 -21.82 16.30
C TYR A 180 3.44 -20.34 16.42
N ALA A 181 2.42 -19.47 16.35
CA ALA A 181 2.60 -18.03 16.48
C ALA A 181 3.23 -17.67 17.85
N LEU A 182 2.73 -18.24 18.93
CA LEU A 182 3.28 -18.02 20.28
C LEU A 182 4.68 -18.60 20.45
N ARG A 183 4.97 -19.76 19.85
CA ARG A 183 6.31 -20.37 19.89
C ARG A 183 7.34 -19.54 19.12
N ALA A 184 6.93 -18.92 18.00
CA ALA A 184 7.80 -18.03 17.24
C ALA A 184 8.32 -16.86 18.11
N TRP A 185 7.46 -16.26 18.95
CA TRP A 185 7.86 -15.21 19.90
C TRP A 185 8.79 -15.68 21.03
N ARG A 186 8.83 -16.97 21.33
CA ARG A 186 9.75 -17.56 22.32
C ARG A 186 11.12 -17.89 21.71
N ASN A 187 11.22 -17.95 20.39
CA ASN A 187 12.50 -18.16 19.71
C ASN A 187 13.24 -16.84 19.62
N LYS A 188 14.41 -16.76 20.27
CA LYS A 188 15.24 -15.54 20.34
C LYS A 188 15.64 -15.02 18.95
N GLU A 189 16.02 -15.90 18.04
CA GLU A 189 16.48 -15.53 16.69
C GLU A 189 15.34 -14.93 15.88
N ILE A 190 14.17 -15.57 15.90
CA ILE A 190 12.97 -15.07 15.22
C ILE A 190 12.51 -13.74 15.84
N THR A 191 12.56 -13.61 17.15
CA THR A 191 12.17 -12.39 17.86
C THR A 191 13.10 -11.24 17.51
N LEU A 192 14.43 -11.45 17.50
CA LEU A 192 15.40 -10.43 17.10
C LEU A 192 15.23 -10.02 15.62
N ALA A 193 15.00 -10.99 14.72
CA ALA A 193 14.71 -10.70 13.32
C ALA A 193 13.44 -9.85 13.16
N ASN A 194 12.38 -10.16 13.93
CA ASN A 194 11.15 -9.37 13.92
C ASN A 194 11.36 -7.93 14.42
N PHE A 195 12.13 -7.74 15.50
CA PHE A 195 12.44 -6.39 15.99
C PHE A 195 13.29 -5.61 14.99
N GLY A 196 14.27 -6.24 14.35
CA GLY A 196 15.02 -5.63 13.26
C GLY A 196 14.11 -5.20 12.09
N TYR A 197 13.18 -6.07 11.70
CA TYR A 197 12.21 -5.76 10.66
C TYR A 197 11.24 -4.62 11.06
N PHE A 198 10.79 -4.58 12.31
CA PHE A 198 9.96 -3.48 12.80
C PHE A 198 10.68 -2.15 12.77
N GLY A 199 11.98 -2.12 13.17
CA GLY A 199 12.80 -0.92 13.06
C GLY A 199 12.96 -0.45 11.63
N HIS A 200 13.26 -1.37 10.71
CA HIS A 200 13.34 -1.07 9.27
C HIS A 200 12.02 -0.56 8.70
N MET A 201 10.89 -1.19 9.04
CA MET A 201 9.58 -0.72 8.59
C MET A 201 9.24 0.67 9.14
N TRP A 202 9.59 0.94 10.41
CA TRP A 202 9.41 2.27 10.99
C TRP A 202 10.17 3.34 10.20
N GLU A 203 11.45 3.11 9.91
CA GLU A 203 12.29 4.00 9.11
C GLU A 203 11.70 4.21 7.71
N LEU A 204 11.36 3.13 7.01
CA LEU A 204 10.81 3.15 5.67
C LEU A 204 9.53 4.01 5.58
N TYR A 205 8.58 3.77 6.47
CA TYR A 205 7.32 4.54 6.49
C TYR A 205 7.53 5.99 6.93
N ALA A 206 8.47 6.26 7.82
CA ALA A 206 8.85 7.61 8.20
C ALA A 206 9.42 8.37 6.99
N VAL A 207 10.34 7.79 6.25
CA VAL A 207 10.92 8.37 5.03
C VAL A 207 9.82 8.62 3.99
N TRP A 208 8.98 7.65 3.70
CA TRP A 208 7.92 7.78 2.70
C TRP A 208 6.86 8.84 3.07
N THR A 209 6.67 9.07 4.36
CA THR A 209 5.71 10.08 4.86
C THR A 209 6.32 11.47 4.87
N TRP A 210 7.54 11.61 5.37
CA TRP A 210 8.14 12.91 5.67
C TRP A 210 9.03 13.47 4.57
N ALA A 211 9.66 12.63 3.73
CA ALA A 211 10.51 13.12 2.65
C ALA A 211 9.78 14.05 1.67
N PRO A 212 8.54 13.77 1.22
CA PRO A 212 7.80 14.69 0.37
C PRO A 212 7.52 16.04 1.04
N VAL A 213 7.19 16.03 2.33
CA VAL A 213 6.91 17.24 3.11
C VAL A 213 8.17 18.08 3.29
N PHE A 214 9.28 17.41 3.65
CA PHE A 214 10.58 18.07 3.79
C PHE A 214 11.04 18.69 2.47
N LEU A 215 10.95 17.96 1.35
CA LEU A 215 11.31 18.44 0.02
C LEU A 215 10.46 19.63 -0.41
N ALA A 216 9.16 19.60 -0.14
CA ALA A 216 8.26 20.71 -0.45
C ALA A 216 8.68 21.97 0.33
N ALA A 217 8.88 21.86 1.64
CA ALA A 217 9.32 22.97 2.49
C ALA A 217 10.71 23.51 2.09
N SER A 218 11.66 22.61 1.76
CA SER A 218 12.99 23.00 1.32
C SER A 218 12.97 23.75 -0.01
N PHE A 219 12.13 23.31 -0.95
CA PHE A 219 12.02 23.95 -2.27
C PHE A 219 11.35 25.34 -2.17
N ASP A 220 10.36 25.48 -1.30
CA ASP A 220 9.74 26.77 -1.02
C ASP A 220 10.77 27.79 -0.45
N LEU A 221 11.65 27.34 0.45
CA LEU A 221 12.72 28.18 1.01
C LEU A 221 13.78 28.56 -0.03
N THR A 222 14.04 27.73 -1.02
CA THR A 222 15.05 27.97 -2.08
C THR A 222 14.47 28.63 -3.33
N GLY A 223 13.17 28.94 -3.35
CA GLY A 223 12.49 29.54 -4.49
C GLY A 223 12.32 28.60 -5.70
N ILE A 224 12.53 27.30 -5.51
CA ILE A 224 12.30 26.30 -6.55
C ILE A 224 10.78 26.05 -6.67
N PRO A 225 10.19 26.04 -7.88
CA PRO A 225 8.76 25.82 -8.02
C PRO A 225 8.32 24.51 -7.34
N GLY A 226 7.31 24.59 -6.45
CA GLY A 226 6.87 23.47 -5.60
C GLY A 226 6.49 22.18 -6.33
N ARG A 227 6.14 22.25 -7.64
CA ARG A 227 5.89 21.06 -8.47
C ARG A 227 7.09 20.11 -8.50
N TRP A 228 8.32 20.62 -8.46
CA TRP A 228 9.53 19.82 -8.52
C TRP A 228 9.73 18.96 -7.27
N SER A 229 9.12 19.34 -6.13
CA SER A 229 9.13 18.50 -4.92
C SER A 229 8.46 17.14 -5.16
N GLY A 230 7.43 17.08 -6.02
CA GLY A 230 6.80 15.83 -6.43
C GLY A 230 7.73 14.90 -7.21
N LEU A 231 8.50 15.46 -8.17
CA LEU A 231 9.50 14.67 -8.90
C LEU A 231 10.64 14.20 -7.99
N ALA A 232 11.13 15.07 -7.11
CA ALA A 232 12.16 14.71 -6.14
C ALA A 232 11.67 13.63 -5.16
N ALA A 233 10.43 13.74 -4.69
CA ALA A 233 9.81 12.71 -3.84
C ALA A 233 9.65 11.37 -4.59
N PHE A 234 9.23 11.41 -5.86
CA PHE A 234 9.20 10.21 -6.71
C PHE A 234 10.57 9.56 -6.82
N ALA A 235 11.62 10.34 -7.07
CA ALA A 235 12.99 9.81 -7.19
C ALA A 235 13.50 9.22 -5.86
N VAL A 236 13.29 9.92 -4.74
CA VAL A 236 13.75 9.47 -3.41
C VAL A 236 13.02 8.22 -2.93
N ILE A 237 11.71 8.13 -3.20
CA ILE A 237 10.90 6.98 -2.77
C ILE A 237 11.07 5.80 -3.74
N GLY A 238 11.28 6.06 -5.02
CA GLY A 238 11.34 5.05 -6.07
C GLY A 238 12.73 4.42 -6.28
N ALA A 239 13.77 5.03 -5.72
CA ALA A 239 15.15 4.51 -5.79
C ALA A 239 15.42 3.47 -4.72
#